data_0776dcb84408193db3f98a4baa0e344f
#
_entry.id   0776dcb84408193db3f98a4baa0e344f
#
_cell.length_a   1.000
_cell.length_b   1.000
_cell.length_c   1.000
_cell.angle_alpha   90.00
_cell.angle_beta   90.00
_cell.angle_gamma   90.00
#
_symmetry.space_group_name_H-M   'P 1'
#
loop_
_entity.id
_entity.type
_entity.pdbx_description
1 polymer ?
#
loop_
_entity_poly.entity_id
_entity_poly.type
_entity_poly.pdbx_seq_one_letter_code
_entity_poly.pdbx_strand_id
1 'polypeptide(L)'
;MLNATSAEVLAEPAQVGAVVAAALDRAGPGLTGQRRITETFRSSGVSGELINALVSSEPATRASAARLCGALRLSEAVIWIEDLLQDKDPTVRDAAVRALAELGGRRAIEALMGSVNRISLHRLAIALARGATDIDIEALMRQPGSEKAATVTVLACGLRRDALRVAPLLGIAHDRRWPVQVRIAACRSLGMIGDPSAVGGLDVLAEKDPDAGIKKAAAQAWRRLQGPKRLRPA
;
A
#
# COMPACT_ATOMS: atom_id res chain seq x y z
N MET A 1 4.52 35.62 -5.38
CA MET A 1 3.74 36.31 -4.36
C MET A 1 2.92 35.26 -3.61
N LEU A 2 3.47 34.74 -2.50
CA LEU A 2 2.75 33.94 -1.51
C LEU A 2 3.12 34.59 -0.16
N ASN A 3 2.45 35.70 0.17
CA ASN A 3 2.50 36.34 1.47
C ASN A 3 1.20 36.09 2.24
N ALA A 4 0.74 34.82 2.26
CA ALA A 4 -0.19 34.41 3.29
C ALA A 4 0.64 34.01 4.51
N THR A 5 0.33 34.56 5.67
CA THR A 5 0.97 34.15 6.93
C THR A 5 0.66 32.67 7.15
N SER A 6 1.63 31.91 7.69
CA SER A 6 1.49 30.47 7.91
C SER A 6 0.20 30.08 8.66
N ALA A 7 -0.31 30.97 9.54
CA ALA A 7 -1.57 30.77 10.26
C ALA A 7 -2.82 30.80 9.35
N GLU A 8 -2.82 31.59 8.28
CA GLU A 8 -3.95 31.65 7.32
C GLU A 8 -3.96 30.40 6.42
N VAL A 9 -2.80 29.82 6.12
CA VAL A 9 -2.66 28.61 5.31
C VAL A 9 -3.23 27.39 6.04
N LEU A 10 -3.15 27.35 7.39
CA LEU A 10 -3.67 26.22 8.20
C LEU A 10 -5.11 26.41 8.68
N ALA A 11 -5.67 27.63 8.62
CA ALA A 11 -7.05 27.89 8.99
C ALA A 11 -8.05 27.14 8.07
N GLU A 12 -7.63 26.79 6.84
CA GLU A 12 -8.42 25.98 5.91
C GLU A 12 -7.59 24.87 5.27
N PRO A 13 -7.48 23.67 5.92
CA PRO A 13 -6.71 22.53 5.41
C PRO A 13 -7.08 22.11 3.98
N ALA A 14 -8.33 22.37 3.56
CA ALA A 14 -8.80 22.10 2.19
C ALA A 14 -8.13 23.01 1.16
N GLN A 15 -7.85 24.28 1.49
CA GLN A 15 -7.18 25.21 0.59
C GLN A 15 -5.69 24.86 0.44
N VAL A 16 -5.03 24.48 1.54
CA VAL A 16 -3.64 23.98 1.49
C VAL A 16 -3.54 22.75 0.60
N GLY A 17 -4.48 21.81 0.76
CA GLY A 17 -4.57 20.62 -0.09
C GLY A 17 -4.71 20.96 -1.58
N ALA A 18 -5.55 21.93 -1.93
CA ALA A 18 -5.73 22.39 -3.30
C ALA A 18 -4.48 23.08 -3.86
N VAL A 19 -3.79 23.90 -3.05
CA VAL A 19 -2.53 24.58 -3.45
C VAL A 19 -1.42 23.55 -3.66
N VAL A 20 -1.29 22.56 -2.76
CA VAL A 20 -0.30 21.48 -2.90
C VAL A 20 -0.60 20.64 -4.13
N ALA A 21 -1.85 20.23 -4.34
CA ALA A 21 -2.24 19.46 -5.52
C ALA A 21 -1.95 20.24 -6.81
N ALA A 22 -2.33 21.50 -6.90
CA ALA A 22 -2.05 22.36 -8.05
C ALA A 22 -0.55 22.63 -8.27
N ALA A 23 0.25 22.64 -7.22
CA ALA A 23 1.70 22.77 -7.31
C ALA A 23 2.34 21.46 -7.84
N LEU A 24 1.88 20.30 -7.36
CA LEU A 24 2.32 18.99 -7.82
C LEU A 24 1.94 18.73 -9.28
N ASP A 25 0.73 19.09 -9.68
CA ASP A 25 0.28 19.00 -11.09
C ASP A 25 1.13 19.85 -12.02
N ARG A 26 1.46 21.09 -11.61
CA ARG A 26 2.32 22.00 -12.39
C ARG A 26 3.75 21.52 -12.49
N ALA A 27 4.27 20.81 -11.48
CA ALA A 27 5.62 20.25 -11.49
C ALA A 27 5.77 19.05 -12.42
N GLY A 28 4.67 18.45 -12.84
CA GLY A 28 4.63 17.25 -13.65
C GLY A 28 5.11 15.98 -12.92
N PRO A 29 5.05 14.81 -13.55
CA PRO A 29 5.30 13.50 -12.93
C PRO A 29 6.78 13.20 -12.65
N GLY A 30 7.66 14.18 -12.54
CA GLY A 30 9.10 13.99 -12.34
C GLY A 30 9.53 14.11 -10.87
N LEU A 31 10.45 13.24 -10.42
CA LEU A 31 11.06 13.28 -9.08
C LEU A 31 11.70 14.67 -8.78
N THR A 32 12.21 15.34 -9.77
CA THR A 32 12.86 16.67 -9.66
C THR A 32 11.85 17.75 -9.29
N GLY A 33 10.68 17.78 -9.94
CA GLY A 33 9.61 18.73 -9.64
C GLY A 33 9.06 18.53 -8.22
N GLN A 34 8.81 17.30 -7.84
CA GLN A 34 8.33 16.97 -6.50
C GLN A 34 9.35 17.34 -5.41
N ARG A 35 10.63 17.09 -5.61
CA ARG A 35 11.71 17.50 -4.70
C ARG A 35 11.77 19.02 -4.51
N ARG A 36 11.65 19.79 -5.58
CA ARG A 36 11.65 21.26 -5.51
C ARG A 36 10.46 21.79 -4.70
N ILE A 37 9.28 21.22 -4.90
CA ILE A 37 8.09 21.59 -4.12
C ILE A 37 8.30 21.26 -2.65
N THR A 38 8.72 20.04 -2.32
CA THR A 38 9.00 19.61 -0.95
C THR A 38 10.01 20.55 -0.28
N GLU A 39 11.08 20.93 -0.97
CA GLU A 39 12.09 21.84 -0.46
C GLU A 39 11.56 23.26 -0.23
N THR A 40 10.74 23.76 -1.13
CA THR A 40 10.06 25.05 -0.96
C THR A 40 9.15 25.06 0.27
N PHE A 41 8.37 24.00 0.50
CA PHE A 41 7.53 23.89 1.69
C PHE A 41 8.36 23.71 2.97
N ARG A 42 9.48 23.01 2.87
CA ARG A 42 10.40 22.84 4.01
C ARG A 42 11.08 24.17 4.40
N SER A 43 11.53 24.94 3.44
CA SER A 43 12.17 26.25 3.66
C SER A 43 11.21 27.34 4.11
N SER A 44 9.91 27.21 3.79
CA SER A 44 8.88 28.18 4.21
C SER A 44 8.36 27.97 5.64
N GLY A 45 8.82 26.95 6.36
CA GLY A 45 8.34 26.61 7.71
C GLY A 45 7.00 25.84 7.75
N VAL A 46 6.29 25.73 6.63
CA VAL A 46 5.00 25.04 6.55
C VAL A 46 5.09 23.57 6.95
N SER A 47 6.26 22.92 6.73
CA SER A 47 6.48 21.53 7.15
C SER A 47 6.33 21.35 8.66
N GLY A 48 6.88 22.29 9.46
CA GLY A 48 6.75 22.26 10.92
C GLY A 48 5.30 22.44 11.38
N GLU A 49 4.56 23.32 10.73
CA GLU A 49 3.14 23.55 11.01
C GLU A 49 2.28 22.33 10.66
N LEU A 50 2.56 21.68 9.54
CA LEU A 50 1.88 20.42 9.18
C LEU A 50 2.17 19.31 10.19
N ILE A 51 3.40 19.19 10.67
CA ILE A 51 3.75 18.23 11.71
C ILE A 51 3.02 18.54 13.02
N ASN A 52 2.96 19.81 13.42
CA ASN A 52 2.19 20.23 14.60
C ASN A 52 0.69 19.94 14.44
N ALA A 53 0.13 20.07 13.23
CA ALA A 53 -1.27 19.77 12.96
C ALA A 53 -1.60 18.26 13.08
N LEU A 54 -0.61 17.37 13.00
CA LEU A 54 -0.82 15.92 13.21
C LEU A 54 -1.25 15.58 14.65
N VAL A 55 -0.94 16.44 15.62
CA VAL A 55 -1.33 16.26 17.04
C VAL A 55 -2.52 17.16 17.46
N SER A 56 -3.20 17.79 16.50
CA SER A 56 -4.38 18.62 16.75
C SER A 56 -5.48 17.84 17.50
N SER A 57 -6.26 18.52 18.34
CA SER A 57 -7.46 17.93 18.95
C SER A 57 -8.53 17.56 17.93
N GLU A 58 -8.59 18.28 16.80
CA GLU A 58 -9.60 18.12 15.76
C GLU A 58 -9.21 16.99 14.78
N PRO A 59 -10.04 15.92 14.65
CA PRO A 59 -9.73 14.79 13.76
C PRO A 59 -9.58 15.18 12.30
N ALA A 60 -10.39 16.11 11.81
CA ALA A 60 -10.35 16.58 10.42
C ALA A 60 -8.99 17.23 10.10
N THR A 61 -8.45 18.01 11.04
CA THR A 61 -7.14 18.64 10.95
C THR A 61 -6.03 17.60 10.92
N ARG A 62 -6.03 16.63 11.84
CA ARG A 62 -5.05 15.52 11.84
C ARG A 62 -5.06 14.74 10.52
N ALA A 63 -6.26 14.38 10.03
CA ALA A 63 -6.39 13.63 8.78
C ALA A 63 -5.89 14.44 7.56
N SER A 64 -6.15 15.74 7.53
CA SER A 64 -5.69 16.63 6.45
C SER A 64 -4.18 16.80 6.50
N ALA A 65 -3.61 17.03 7.67
CA ALA A 65 -2.17 17.14 7.87
C ALA A 65 -1.45 15.85 7.44
N ALA A 66 -1.97 14.67 7.82
CA ALA A 66 -1.40 13.39 7.40
C ALA A 66 -1.37 13.25 5.87
N ARG A 67 -2.49 13.57 5.19
CA ARG A 67 -2.55 13.53 3.72
C ARG A 67 -1.54 14.47 3.07
N LEU A 68 -1.39 15.69 3.59
CA LEU A 68 -0.45 16.66 3.07
C LEU A 68 1.01 16.24 3.30
N CYS A 69 1.34 15.72 4.46
CA CYS A 69 2.66 15.16 4.75
C CYS A 69 3.01 14.02 3.79
N GLY A 70 2.05 13.13 3.50
CA GLY A 70 2.22 12.07 2.50
C GLY A 70 2.47 12.61 1.11
N ALA A 71 1.58 13.49 0.61
CA ALA A 71 1.66 14.10 -0.72
C ALA A 71 2.96 14.89 -0.94
N LEU A 72 3.43 15.61 0.09
CA LEU A 72 4.70 16.34 0.08
C LEU A 72 5.92 15.44 0.35
N ARG A 73 5.72 14.15 0.63
CA ARG A 73 6.79 13.20 1.01
C ARG A 73 7.68 13.72 2.16
N LEU A 74 7.07 14.28 3.19
CA LEU A 74 7.75 14.75 4.38
C LEU A 74 8.18 13.56 5.26
N SER A 75 9.32 12.96 4.95
CA SER A 75 9.84 11.77 5.64
C SER A 75 10.02 11.97 7.14
N GLU A 76 10.28 13.19 7.58
CA GLU A 76 10.35 13.58 8.97
C GLU A 76 9.05 13.41 9.74
N ALA A 77 7.90 13.43 9.05
CA ALA A 77 6.57 13.27 9.66
C ALA A 77 6.21 11.79 9.99
N VAL A 78 7.00 10.82 9.53
CA VAL A 78 6.67 9.37 9.66
C VAL A 78 6.35 8.98 11.10
N ILE A 79 7.08 9.49 12.08
CA ILE A 79 6.93 9.15 13.50
C ILE A 79 5.52 9.52 14.00
N TRP A 80 5.08 10.75 13.73
CA TRP A 80 3.75 11.23 14.15
C TRP A 80 2.62 10.58 13.36
N ILE A 81 2.83 10.26 12.06
CA ILE A 81 1.83 9.56 11.26
C ILE A 81 1.70 8.10 11.70
N GLU A 82 2.77 7.46 12.17
CA GLU A 82 2.73 6.12 12.77
C GLU A 82 1.76 6.07 13.96
N ASP A 83 1.80 7.08 14.85
CA ASP A 83 0.88 7.18 15.99
C ASP A 83 -0.58 7.29 15.54
N LEU A 84 -0.85 7.97 14.43
CA LEU A 84 -2.20 8.11 13.87
C LEU A 84 -2.80 6.78 13.34
N LEU A 85 -2.02 5.73 13.16
CA LEU A 85 -2.55 4.39 12.87
C LEU A 85 -3.40 3.83 14.02
N GLN A 86 -3.28 4.42 15.22
CA GLN A 86 -4.03 4.07 16.42
C GLN A 86 -5.07 5.13 16.79
N ASP A 87 -5.27 6.14 15.96
CA ASP A 87 -6.25 7.21 16.22
C ASP A 87 -7.65 6.65 16.44
N LYS A 88 -8.42 7.30 17.31
CA LYS A 88 -9.81 6.93 17.59
C LYS A 88 -10.69 7.07 16.36
N ASP A 89 -10.46 8.11 15.56
CA ASP A 89 -11.21 8.39 14.34
C ASP A 89 -10.75 7.52 13.17
N PRO A 90 -11.65 6.78 12.52
CA PRO A 90 -11.30 5.90 11.39
C PRO A 90 -10.81 6.68 10.16
N THR A 91 -11.24 7.93 9.97
CA THR A 91 -10.81 8.76 8.83
C THR A 91 -9.36 9.20 9.00
N VAL A 92 -8.93 9.44 10.24
CA VAL A 92 -7.52 9.72 10.57
C VAL A 92 -6.66 8.50 10.33
N ARG A 93 -7.09 7.30 10.82
CA ARG A 93 -6.34 6.06 10.54
C ARG A 93 -6.20 5.80 9.03
N ASP A 94 -7.26 6.04 8.25
CA ASP A 94 -7.21 5.88 6.80
C ASP A 94 -6.25 6.87 6.13
N ALA A 95 -6.23 8.12 6.60
CA ALA A 95 -5.29 9.13 6.13
C ALA A 95 -3.83 8.73 6.46
N ALA A 96 -3.58 8.23 7.67
CA ALA A 96 -2.26 7.76 8.09
C ALA A 96 -1.75 6.60 7.21
N VAL A 97 -2.59 5.60 6.94
CA VAL A 97 -2.23 4.47 6.06
C VAL A 97 -1.83 4.96 4.66
N ARG A 98 -2.59 5.90 4.09
CA ARG A 98 -2.29 6.47 2.76
C ARG A 98 -1.00 7.28 2.79
N ALA A 99 -0.83 8.12 3.79
CA ALA A 99 0.36 8.95 3.94
C ALA A 99 1.63 8.10 4.06
N LEU A 100 1.62 7.05 4.89
CA LEU A 100 2.76 6.14 5.02
C LEU A 100 3.06 5.41 3.71
N ALA A 101 2.03 5.02 2.95
CA ALA A 101 2.22 4.42 1.63
C ALA A 101 2.85 5.40 0.62
N GLU A 102 2.50 6.69 0.67
CA GLU A 102 3.07 7.73 -0.19
C GLU A 102 4.51 8.10 0.23
N LEU A 103 4.77 8.16 1.54
CA LEU A 103 6.09 8.39 2.09
C LEU A 103 7.06 7.26 1.70
N GLY A 104 6.61 6.01 1.80
CA GLY A 104 7.46 4.86 1.56
C GLY A 104 8.63 4.76 2.52
N GLY A 105 9.63 3.98 2.13
CA GLY A 105 10.83 3.77 2.94
C GLY A 105 10.61 2.81 4.10
N ARG A 106 11.72 2.31 4.64
CA ARG A 106 11.73 1.21 5.60
C ARG A 106 10.83 1.44 6.81
N ARG A 107 10.93 2.61 7.46
CA ARG A 107 10.16 2.90 8.67
C ARG A 107 8.66 2.96 8.41
N ALA A 108 8.24 3.59 7.32
CA ALA A 108 6.82 3.66 6.96
C ALA A 108 6.24 2.25 6.67
N ILE A 109 7.02 1.39 6.02
CA ILE A 109 6.63 0.00 5.74
C ILE A 109 6.55 -0.81 7.05
N GLU A 110 7.52 -0.66 7.96
CA GLU A 110 7.51 -1.30 9.28
C GLU A 110 6.29 -0.87 10.10
N ALA A 111 5.93 0.43 10.11
CA ALA A 111 4.74 0.96 10.77
C ALA A 111 3.44 0.36 10.20
N LEU A 112 3.31 0.31 8.87
CA LEU A 112 2.17 -0.33 8.22
C LEU A 112 2.06 -1.81 8.59
N MET A 113 3.17 -2.56 8.56
CA MET A 113 3.19 -3.98 8.91
C MET A 113 2.94 -4.24 10.39
N GLY A 114 3.36 -3.34 11.29
CA GLY A 114 3.03 -3.38 12.71
C GLY A 114 1.54 -3.21 13.01
N SER A 115 0.76 -2.67 12.07
CA SER A 115 -0.67 -2.40 12.23
C SER A 115 -1.61 -3.51 11.73
N VAL A 116 -1.09 -4.70 11.34
CA VAL A 116 -1.86 -5.83 10.76
C VAL A 116 -3.01 -6.37 11.63
N ASN A 117 -2.99 -6.07 12.93
CA ASN A 117 -4.07 -6.47 13.85
C ASN A 117 -5.17 -5.40 14.02
N ARG A 118 -4.95 -4.19 13.52
CA ARG A 118 -5.86 -3.04 13.68
C ARG A 118 -6.45 -2.54 12.38
N ILE A 119 -5.69 -2.62 11.32
CA ILE A 119 -6.09 -2.17 9.98
C ILE A 119 -6.46 -3.40 9.13
N SER A 120 -7.44 -3.25 8.24
CA SER A 120 -7.84 -4.35 7.37
C SER A 120 -6.69 -4.79 6.45
N LEU A 121 -6.51 -6.10 6.28
CA LEU A 121 -5.43 -6.67 5.47
C LEU A 121 -5.45 -6.15 4.02
N HIS A 122 -6.65 -5.91 3.49
CA HIS A 122 -6.81 -5.38 2.13
C HIS A 122 -6.26 -3.96 1.99
N ARG A 123 -6.55 -3.07 2.96
CA ARG A 123 -6.00 -1.70 2.98
C ARG A 123 -4.49 -1.70 3.10
N LEU A 124 -3.95 -2.53 3.98
CA LEU A 124 -2.50 -2.68 4.14
C LEU A 124 -1.85 -3.24 2.88
N ALA A 125 -2.48 -4.21 2.20
CA ALA A 125 -1.96 -4.74 0.95
C ALA A 125 -1.91 -3.67 -0.15
N ILE A 126 -2.93 -2.80 -0.25
CA ILE A 126 -2.92 -1.66 -1.18
C ILE A 126 -1.80 -0.67 -0.81
N ALA A 127 -1.66 -0.33 0.48
CA ALA A 127 -0.62 0.57 0.95
C ALA A 127 0.78 0.01 0.66
N LEU A 128 1.00 -1.26 0.97
CA LEU A 128 2.25 -1.96 0.70
C LEU A 128 2.55 -2.04 -0.80
N ALA A 129 1.55 -2.33 -1.61
CA ALA A 129 1.71 -2.38 -3.08
C ALA A 129 2.16 -1.04 -3.67
N ARG A 130 1.78 0.07 -3.06
CA ARG A 130 2.13 1.44 -3.51
C ARG A 130 3.46 1.93 -2.95
N GLY A 131 3.72 1.68 -1.66
CA GLY A 131 4.82 2.31 -0.93
C GLY A 131 6.08 1.46 -0.78
N ALA A 132 5.98 0.12 -0.86
CA ALA A 132 7.11 -0.77 -0.70
C ALA A 132 7.96 -0.85 -1.97
N THR A 133 9.28 -0.93 -1.78
CA THR A 133 10.22 -1.27 -2.84
C THR A 133 10.24 -2.79 -3.07
N ASP A 134 10.91 -3.25 -4.13
CA ASP A 134 11.08 -4.69 -4.37
C ASP A 134 11.93 -5.35 -3.28
N ILE A 135 12.89 -4.60 -2.71
CA ILE A 135 13.72 -5.04 -1.58
C ILE A 135 12.85 -5.25 -0.33
N ASP A 136 11.91 -4.31 -0.05
CA ASP A 136 10.99 -4.44 1.07
C ASP A 136 10.09 -5.66 0.92
N ILE A 137 9.51 -5.87 -0.27
CA ILE A 137 8.66 -7.03 -0.56
C ILE A 137 9.45 -8.32 -0.39
N GLU A 138 10.67 -8.38 -0.88
CA GLU A 138 11.52 -9.57 -0.77
C GLU A 138 11.88 -9.89 0.68
N ALA A 139 12.22 -8.87 1.47
CA ALA A 139 12.49 -9.01 2.90
C ALA A 139 11.26 -9.53 3.66
N LEU A 140 10.08 -8.98 3.40
CA LEU A 140 8.82 -9.39 4.01
C LEU A 140 8.38 -10.80 3.58
N MET A 141 8.68 -11.23 2.36
CA MET A 141 8.42 -12.60 1.91
C MET A 141 9.33 -13.62 2.59
N ARG A 142 10.60 -13.26 2.87
CA ARG A 142 11.54 -14.13 3.59
C ARG A 142 11.20 -14.24 5.08
N GLN A 143 10.79 -13.16 5.71
CA GLN A 143 10.53 -13.08 7.15
C GLN A 143 9.24 -12.28 7.42
N PRO A 144 8.07 -12.89 7.21
CA PRO A 144 6.80 -12.17 7.30
C PRO A 144 6.36 -11.82 8.73
N GLY A 145 6.99 -12.37 9.75
CA GLY A 145 6.68 -12.11 11.16
C GLY A 145 5.38 -12.74 11.65
N SER A 146 4.30 -12.72 10.87
CA SER A 146 3.01 -13.31 11.22
C SER A 146 2.23 -13.77 9.99
N GLU A 147 1.21 -14.63 10.20
CA GLU A 147 0.29 -15.07 9.13
C GLU A 147 -0.40 -13.89 8.44
N LYS A 148 -0.86 -12.90 9.21
CA LYS A 148 -1.50 -11.70 8.66
C LYS A 148 -0.53 -10.88 7.83
N ALA A 149 0.69 -10.70 8.31
CA ALA A 149 1.73 -9.98 7.59
C ALA A 149 2.11 -10.69 6.30
N ALA A 150 2.28 -12.01 6.33
CA ALA A 150 2.47 -12.82 5.14
C ALA A 150 1.33 -12.66 4.13
N THR A 151 0.08 -12.70 4.60
CA THR A 151 -1.11 -12.51 3.75
C THR A 151 -1.10 -11.13 3.08
N VAL A 152 -0.79 -10.07 3.83
CA VAL A 152 -0.67 -8.69 3.29
C VAL A 152 0.39 -8.62 2.20
N THR A 153 1.59 -9.16 2.47
CA THR A 153 2.71 -9.14 1.52
C THR A 153 2.37 -9.88 0.23
N VAL A 154 1.80 -11.07 0.35
CA VAL A 154 1.38 -11.90 -0.79
C VAL A 154 0.32 -11.19 -1.62
N LEU A 155 -0.69 -10.57 -0.98
CA LEU A 155 -1.72 -9.78 -1.68
C LEU A 155 -1.13 -8.55 -2.37
N ALA A 156 -0.16 -7.87 -1.75
CA ALA A 156 0.52 -6.74 -2.35
C ALA A 156 1.25 -7.12 -3.66
N CYS A 157 1.89 -8.29 -3.70
CA CYS A 157 2.50 -8.83 -4.94
C CYS A 157 1.46 -8.96 -6.07
N GLY A 158 0.28 -9.48 -5.76
CA GLY A 158 -0.81 -9.60 -6.73
C GLY A 158 -1.33 -8.25 -7.22
N LEU A 159 -1.49 -7.26 -6.33
CA LEU A 159 -1.93 -5.91 -6.65
C LEU A 159 -0.92 -5.15 -7.52
N ARG A 160 0.38 -5.39 -7.32
CA ARG A 160 1.46 -4.84 -8.16
C ARG A 160 1.53 -5.47 -9.55
N ARG A 161 0.89 -6.63 -9.74
CA ARG A 161 1.00 -7.46 -10.95
C ARG A 161 2.46 -7.78 -11.29
N ASP A 162 3.25 -8.06 -10.28
CA ASP A 162 4.68 -8.31 -10.39
C ASP A 162 4.95 -9.74 -10.87
N ALA A 163 5.27 -9.89 -12.14
CA ALA A 163 5.57 -11.19 -12.76
C ALA A 163 6.79 -11.89 -12.14
N LEU A 164 7.75 -11.16 -11.57
CA LEU A 164 8.90 -11.73 -10.89
C LEU A 164 8.52 -12.53 -9.64
N ARG A 165 7.32 -12.30 -9.11
CA ARG A 165 6.80 -12.99 -7.91
C ARG A 165 6.01 -14.26 -8.22
N VAL A 166 5.81 -14.62 -9.47
CA VAL A 166 5.03 -15.81 -9.84
C VAL A 166 5.63 -17.08 -9.24
N ALA A 167 6.92 -17.33 -9.45
CA ALA A 167 7.57 -18.54 -8.91
C ALA A 167 7.59 -18.58 -7.38
N PRO A 168 7.96 -17.50 -6.64
CA PRO A 168 7.83 -17.47 -5.19
C PRO A 168 6.39 -17.71 -4.69
N LEU A 169 5.38 -17.11 -5.35
CA LEU A 169 3.97 -17.28 -4.97
C LEU A 169 3.46 -18.71 -5.24
N LEU A 170 3.89 -19.36 -6.32
CA LEU A 170 3.64 -20.78 -6.54
C LEU A 170 4.27 -21.63 -5.44
N GLY A 171 5.51 -21.32 -5.04
CA GLY A 171 6.16 -21.99 -3.91
C GLY A 171 5.35 -21.89 -2.63
N ILE A 172 4.87 -20.68 -2.28
CA ILE A 172 4.01 -20.47 -1.11
C ILE A 172 2.69 -21.24 -1.25
N ALA A 173 2.05 -21.22 -2.41
CA ALA A 173 0.78 -21.88 -2.63
C ALA A 173 0.86 -23.40 -2.47
N HIS A 174 1.97 -24.03 -2.90
CA HIS A 174 2.19 -25.47 -2.82
C HIS A 174 2.75 -25.95 -1.47
N ASP A 175 3.47 -25.10 -0.74
CA ASP A 175 4.11 -25.48 0.52
C ASP A 175 3.11 -25.52 1.67
N ARG A 176 2.78 -26.73 2.14
CA ARG A 176 1.83 -26.96 3.24
C ARG A 176 2.29 -26.43 4.60
N ARG A 177 3.54 -26.00 4.74
CA ARG A 177 4.03 -25.34 5.96
C ARG A 177 3.44 -23.94 6.10
N TRP A 178 3.00 -23.32 5.00
CA TRP A 178 2.30 -22.06 5.07
C TRP A 178 0.85 -22.22 5.52
N PRO A 179 0.34 -21.32 6.36
CA PRO A 179 -1.07 -21.28 6.75
C PRO A 179 -2.00 -21.25 5.53
N VAL A 180 -3.16 -21.89 5.65
CA VAL A 180 -4.14 -22.01 4.57
C VAL A 180 -4.52 -20.65 3.98
N GLN A 181 -4.70 -19.62 4.82
CA GLN A 181 -5.07 -18.28 4.35
C GLN A 181 -3.98 -17.63 3.50
N VAL A 182 -2.71 -17.84 3.83
CA VAL A 182 -1.57 -17.33 3.04
C VAL A 182 -1.52 -18.04 1.68
N ARG A 183 -1.73 -19.35 1.66
CA ARG A 183 -1.78 -20.16 0.43
C ARG A 183 -2.96 -19.75 -0.48
N ILE A 184 -4.13 -19.51 0.10
CA ILE A 184 -5.29 -18.95 -0.63
C ILE A 184 -4.96 -17.56 -1.20
N ALA A 185 -4.31 -16.70 -0.42
CA ALA A 185 -3.89 -15.39 -0.88
C ALA A 185 -2.88 -15.50 -2.05
N ALA A 186 -1.95 -16.47 -2.00
CA ALA A 186 -1.01 -16.73 -3.08
C ALA A 186 -1.72 -17.13 -4.39
N CYS A 187 -2.69 -18.04 -4.33
CA CYS A 187 -3.49 -18.41 -5.50
C CYS A 187 -4.23 -17.20 -6.08
N ARG A 188 -4.85 -16.36 -5.23
CA ARG A 188 -5.55 -15.14 -5.67
C ARG A 188 -4.60 -14.15 -6.33
N SER A 189 -3.41 -13.97 -5.77
CA SER A 189 -2.37 -13.07 -6.29
C SER A 189 -1.84 -13.53 -7.63
N LEU A 190 -1.61 -14.83 -7.83
CA LEU A 190 -1.27 -15.40 -9.13
C LEU A 190 -2.34 -15.08 -10.19
N GLY A 191 -3.63 -15.20 -9.82
CA GLY A 191 -4.73 -14.82 -10.70
C GLY A 191 -4.84 -13.30 -10.96
N MET A 192 -4.33 -12.43 -10.06
CA MET A 192 -4.26 -10.98 -10.27
C MET A 192 -3.06 -10.58 -11.14
N ILE A 193 -1.93 -11.25 -10.98
CA ILE A 193 -0.73 -11.04 -11.81
C ILE A 193 -1.06 -11.34 -13.27
N GLY A 194 -1.75 -12.44 -13.53
CA GLY A 194 -2.21 -12.76 -14.87
C GLY A 194 -1.15 -13.46 -15.75
N ASP A 195 -0.05 -13.94 -15.16
CA ASP A 195 1.04 -14.58 -15.92
C ASP A 195 0.69 -16.05 -16.26
N PRO A 196 0.74 -16.44 -17.53
CA PRO A 196 0.42 -17.82 -17.97
C PRO A 196 1.31 -18.89 -17.35
N SER A 197 2.52 -18.59 -16.92
CA SER A 197 3.44 -19.55 -16.29
C SER A 197 2.88 -20.16 -15.00
N ALA A 198 1.89 -19.51 -14.37
CA ALA A 198 1.23 -20.02 -13.18
C ALA A 198 0.17 -21.10 -13.48
N VAL A 199 -0.26 -21.28 -14.74
CA VAL A 199 -1.39 -22.15 -15.11
C VAL A 199 -1.21 -23.58 -14.63
N GLY A 200 -0.05 -24.20 -14.90
CA GLY A 200 0.20 -25.59 -14.53
C GLY A 200 0.21 -25.83 -13.01
N GLY A 201 0.81 -24.90 -12.25
CA GLY A 201 0.84 -25.00 -10.78
C GLY A 201 -0.55 -24.80 -10.16
N LEU A 202 -1.36 -23.88 -10.71
CA LEU A 202 -2.73 -23.65 -10.25
C LEU A 202 -3.66 -24.80 -10.58
N ASP A 203 -3.48 -25.46 -11.74
CA ASP A 203 -4.24 -26.64 -12.14
C ASP A 203 -4.03 -27.80 -11.15
N VAL A 204 -2.78 -28.10 -10.81
CA VAL A 204 -2.44 -29.12 -9.81
C VAL A 204 -3.08 -28.83 -8.45
N LEU A 205 -3.07 -27.58 -8.00
CA LEU A 205 -3.69 -27.18 -6.72
C LEU A 205 -5.23 -27.32 -6.79
N ALA A 206 -5.84 -26.93 -7.90
CA ALA A 206 -7.29 -27.02 -8.09
C ALA A 206 -7.79 -28.46 -8.05
N GLU A 207 -7.00 -29.40 -8.54
CA GLU A 207 -7.38 -30.83 -8.59
C GLU A 207 -7.00 -31.57 -7.30
N LYS A 208 -5.78 -31.37 -6.80
CA LYS A 208 -5.12 -32.30 -5.85
C LYS A 208 -4.92 -31.75 -4.44
N ASP A 209 -5.11 -30.45 -4.19
CA ASP A 209 -4.90 -29.93 -2.83
C ASP A 209 -5.95 -30.52 -1.88
N PRO A 210 -5.58 -30.92 -0.64
CA PRO A 210 -6.55 -31.46 0.32
C PRO A 210 -7.53 -30.40 0.86
N ASP A 211 -7.15 -29.11 0.83
CA ASP A 211 -7.98 -28.03 1.33
C ASP A 211 -8.94 -27.50 0.26
N ALA A 212 -10.24 -27.53 0.56
CA ALA A 212 -11.29 -27.08 -0.37
C ALA A 212 -11.20 -25.58 -0.71
N GLY A 213 -10.74 -24.75 0.25
CA GLY A 213 -10.54 -23.30 0.05
C GLY A 213 -9.43 -23.02 -0.96
N ILE A 214 -8.34 -23.78 -0.87
CA ILE A 214 -7.20 -23.69 -1.80
C ILE A 214 -7.63 -24.18 -3.18
N LYS A 215 -8.30 -25.34 -3.28
CA LYS A 215 -8.88 -25.83 -4.55
C LYS A 215 -9.72 -24.76 -5.23
N LYS A 216 -10.63 -24.15 -4.48
CA LYS A 216 -11.51 -23.08 -4.98
C LYS A 216 -10.75 -21.87 -5.46
N ALA A 217 -9.79 -21.38 -4.67
CA ALA A 217 -8.98 -20.21 -5.00
C ALA A 217 -8.09 -20.47 -6.24
N ALA A 218 -7.45 -21.64 -6.32
CA ALA A 218 -6.65 -22.05 -7.45
C ALA A 218 -7.47 -22.18 -8.72
N ALA A 219 -8.64 -22.82 -8.66
CA ALA A 219 -9.54 -22.95 -9.80
C ALA A 219 -10.07 -21.59 -10.31
N GLN A 220 -10.31 -20.63 -9.40
CA GLN A 220 -10.70 -19.27 -9.78
C GLN A 220 -9.56 -18.52 -10.46
N ALA A 221 -8.34 -18.62 -9.93
CA ALA A 221 -7.13 -18.02 -10.51
C ALA A 221 -6.86 -18.61 -11.90
N TRP A 222 -6.86 -19.93 -12.00
CA TRP A 222 -6.67 -20.66 -13.24
C TRP A 222 -7.64 -20.21 -14.35
N ARG A 223 -8.96 -20.11 -14.04
CA ARG A 223 -9.96 -19.61 -15.01
C ARG A 223 -9.68 -18.19 -15.48
N ARG A 224 -9.18 -17.32 -14.60
CA ARG A 224 -8.80 -15.94 -14.98
C ARG A 224 -7.64 -15.92 -15.98
N LEU A 225 -6.67 -16.81 -15.81
CA LEU A 225 -5.50 -16.90 -16.67
C LEU A 225 -5.84 -17.47 -18.06
N GLN A 226 -6.83 -18.35 -18.14
CA GLN A 226 -7.23 -18.91 -19.43
C GLN A 226 -8.09 -17.95 -20.29
N GLY A 227 -8.58 -16.86 -19.71
CA GLY A 227 -9.48 -15.91 -20.37
C GLY A 227 -10.86 -16.49 -20.68
N PRO A 228 -11.79 -15.69 -21.20
CA PRO A 228 -13.01 -16.24 -21.79
C PRO A 228 -12.60 -17.13 -22.97
N LYS A 229 -13.04 -18.40 -22.97
CA LYS A 229 -12.86 -19.28 -24.13
C LYS A 229 -13.28 -18.50 -25.37
N ARG A 230 -12.34 -18.08 -26.21
CA ARG A 230 -12.68 -17.62 -27.55
C ARG A 230 -13.41 -18.82 -28.18
N LEU A 231 -14.71 -18.69 -28.38
CA LEU A 231 -15.46 -19.60 -29.23
C LEU A 231 -14.69 -19.62 -30.54
N ARG A 232 -14.02 -20.73 -30.83
CA ARG A 232 -13.47 -20.96 -32.16
C ARG A 232 -14.68 -20.92 -33.10
N PRO A 233 -14.71 -20.06 -34.11
CA PRO A 233 -15.73 -20.18 -35.14
C PRO A 233 -15.60 -21.58 -35.73
N ALA A 234 -16.75 -22.26 -35.88
CA ALA A 234 -16.87 -23.54 -36.51
C ALA A 234 -16.51 -23.44 -38.00
#